data_44dd23b04a3b2888be1f933a8fbc54ce
#
_entry.id   44dd23b04a3b2888be1f933a8fbc54ce
#
_cell.length_a   1.000
_cell.length_b   1.000
_cell.length_c   1.000
_cell.angle_alpha   90.00
_cell.angle_beta   90.00
_cell.angle_gamma   90.00
#
_symmetry.space_group_name_H-M   'P 1'
#
loop_
_entity.id
_entity.type
_entity.pdbx_description
1 polymer ?
#
loop_
_entity_poly.entity_id
_entity_poly.type
_entity_poly.pdbx_seq_one_letter_code
_entity_poly.pdbx_strand_id
1 'polypeptide(L)'
;LARLGYLHQDPGTRKYALGARVLDLGFTAINSMELRQIASPHLKRLCDETGHTVNMAILHDVDIVYIERHRASRRNQDAIDLDLHVGSRLPAYCTSMGKVLLAFLPAAERDEVLQRITFDRRGPNTLTSRTALLAELERVRSAGIVVNNEELAYGLRSVGVPVMAANGTAVAAVNLAAHRTMASLDDLVARI
;
A
#
# COMPACT_ATOMS: atom_id res chain seq x y z
N LEU A 1 -13.50 -28.22 1.06
CA LEU A 1 -12.78 -27.22 1.86
C LEU A 1 -12.92 -27.47 3.36
N ALA A 2 -14.16 -27.82 3.87
CA ALA A 2 -14.37 -28.12 5.30
C ALA A 2 -13.57 -29.34 5.76
N ARG A 3 -13.58 -30.45 5.00
CA ARG A 3 -12.80 -31.67 5.31
C ARG A 3 -11.28 -31.42 5.34
N LEU A 4 -10.82 -30.39 4.64
CA LEU A 4 -9.41 -30.01 4.57
C LEU A 4 -9.03 -28.95 5.61
N GLY A 5 -9.95 -28.53 6.50
CA GLY A 5 -9.71 -27.56 7.55
C GLY A 5 -9.60 -26.09 7.09
N TYR A 6 -9.93 -25.78 5.83
CA TYR A 6 -9.99 -24.40 5.33
C TYR A 6 -11.28 -23.68 5.72
N LEU A 7 -12.35 -24.43 5.98
CA LEU A 7 -13.62 -23.92 6.48
C LEU A 7 -14.01 -24.68 7.75
N HIS A 8 -14.64 -23.99 8.68
CA HIS A 8 -15.32 -24.56 9.83
C HIS A 8 -16.81 -24.24 9.72
N GLN A 9 -17.68 -25.26 9.87
CA GLN A 9 -19.10 -25.03 9.89
C GLN A 9 -19.58 -25.04 11.34
N ASP A 10 -20.23 -23.97 11.74
CA ASP A 10 -20.92 -23.90 13.04
C ASP A 10 -22.13 -24.89 13.05
N PRO A 11 -22.16 -25.83 13.97
CA PRO A 11 -23.20 -26.88 13.97
C PRO A 11 -24.60 -26.33 14.29
N GLY A 12 -24.71 -25.20 15.03
CA GLY A 12 -25.98 -24.60 15.40
C GLY A 12 -26.59 -23.73 14.32
N THR A 13 -25.77 -22.86 13.73
CA THR A 13 -26.21 -21.88 12.72
C THR A 13 -26.03 -22.36 11.29
N ARG A 14 -25.28 -23.44 11.07
CA ARG A 14 -24.86 -23.99 9.77
C ARG A 14 -24.06 -22.98 8.90
N LYS A 15 -23.64 -21.83 9.45
CA LYS A 15 -22.81 -20.86 8.76
C LYS A 15 -21.36 -21.35 8.70
N TYR A 16 -20.63 -20.90 7.67
CA TYR A 16 -19.23 -21.22 7.48
C TYR A 16 -18.35 -20.07 7.96
N ALA A 17 -17.26 -20.41 8.64
CA ALA A 17 -16.15 -19.51 8.97
C ALA A 17 -14.86 -20.04 8.35
N LEU A 18 -13.87 -19.15 8.16
CA LEU A 18 -12.54 -19.55 7.72
C LEU A 18 -11.85 -20.37 8.81
N GLY A 19 -11.26 -21.49 8.44
CA GLY A 19 -10.42 -22.30 9.31
C GLY A 19 -8.96 -21.85 9.30
N ALA A 20 -8.20 -22.26 10.31
CA ALA A 20 -6.79 -21.85 10.49
C ALA A 20 -5.89 -22.16 9.28
N ARG A 21 -6.17 -23.22 8.51
CA ARG A 21 -5.41 -23.57 7.30
C ARG A 21 -5.44 -22.52 6.18
N VAL A 22 -6.36 -21.57 6.22
CA VAL A 22 -6.34 -20.43 5.28
C VAL A 22 -5.12 -19.55 5.52
N LEU A 23 -4.64 -19.46 6.77
CA LEU A 23 -3.41 -18.74 7.09
C LEU A 23 -2.18 -19.34 6.40
N ASP A 24 -2.12 -20.68 6.30
CA ASP A 24 -1.01 -21.37 5.62
C ASP A 24 -0.91 -20.95 4.15
N LEU A 25 -2.07 -20.82 3.46
CA LEU A 25 -2.12 -20.35 2.08
C LEU A 25 -1.65 -18.91 1.95
N GLY A 26 -2.12 -18.03 2.83
CA GLY A 26 -1.73 -16.62 2.85
C GLY A 26 -0.23 -16.45 3.10
N PHE A 27 0.30 -17.12 4.12
CA PHE A 27 1.73 -17.07 4.42
C PHE A 27 2.59 -17.68 3.32
N THR A 28 2.16 -18.80 2.73
CA THR A 28 2.87 -19.41 1.59
C THR A 28 2.91 -18.45 0.40
N ALA A 29 1.78 -17.83 0.04
CA ALA A 29 1.72 -16.87 -1.05
C ALA A 29 2.65 -15.68 -0.82
N ILE A 30 2.64 -15.09 0.37
CA ILE A 30 3.48 -13.93 0.72
C ILE A 30 4.96 -14.32 0.79
N ASN A 31 5.28 -15.47 1.40
CA ASN A 31 6.67 -15.91 1.59
C ASN A 31 7.31 -16.43 0.31
N SER A 32 6.54 -16.88 -0.68
CA SER A 32 7.03 -17.29 -2.00
C SER A 32 7.28 -16.11 -2.96
N MET A 33 6.96 -14.88 -2.58
CA MET A 33 7.25 -13.70 -3.39
C MET A 33 8.76 -13.39 -3.34
N GLU A 34 9.48 -13.75 -4.40
CA GLU A 34 10.93 -13.49 -4.53
C GLU A 34 11.26 -12.00 -4.35
N LEU A 35 10.44 -11.13 -4.97
CA LEU A 35 10.58 -9.68 -4.82
C LEU A 35 10.57 -9.25 -3.35
N ARG A 36 9.66 -9.79 -2.53
CA ARG A 36 9.58 -9.49 -1.11
C ARG A 36 10.84 -9.93 -0.37
N GLN A 37 11.33 -11.14 -0.65
CA GLN A 37 12.53 -11.69 0.00
C GLN A 37 13.77 -10.83 -0.29
N ILE A 38 13.92 -10.38 -1.54
CA ILE A 38 15.02 -9.50 -1.96
C ILE A 38 14.86 -8.11 -1.32
N ALA A 39 13.67 -7.55 -1.34
CA ALA A 39 13.42 -6.17 -0.88
C ALA A 39 13.49 -6.01 0.65
N SER A 40 13.03 -7.00 1.43
CA SER A 40 12.86 -6.88 2.87
C SER A 40 14.09 -6.36 3.63
N PRO A 41 15.32 -6.87 3.42
CA PRO A 41 16.50 -6.35 4.11
C PRO A 41 16.83 -4.89 3.76
N HIS A 42 16.56 -4.46 2.52
CA HIS A 42 16.76 -3.08 2.09
C HIS A 42 15.74 -2.14 2.72
N LEU A 43 14.47 -2.56 2.76
CA LEU A 43 13.39 -1.79 3.39
C LEU A 43 13.59 -1.66 4.90
N LYS A 44 14.07 -2.74 5.55
CA LYS A 44 14.43 -2.69 6.96
C LYS A 44 15.53 -1.67 7.21
N ARG A 45 16.61 -1.70 6.42
CA ARG A 45 17.71 -0.74 6.53
C ARG A 45 17.21 0.70 6.34
N LEU A 46 16.38 0.96 5.32
CA LEU A 46 15.79 2.28 5.09
C LEU A 46 14.95 2.73 6.29
N CYS A 47 14.17 1.82 6.89
CA CYS A 47 13.40 2.12 8.10
C CYS A 47 14.31 2.49 9.29
N ASP A 48 15.40 1.72 9.50
CA ASP A 48 16.35 1.96 10.59
C ASP A 48 17.11 3.29 10.40
N GLU A 49 17.54 3.61 9.18
CA GLU A 49 18.29 4.84 8.84
C GLU A 49 17.41 6.09 8.90
N THR A 50 16.16 5.99 8.45
CA THR A 50 15.27 7.16 8.39
C THR A 50 14.48 7.39 9.67
N GLY A 51 14.27 6.34 10.46
CA GLY A 51 13.38 6.35 11.62
C GLY A 51 11.90 6.51 11.26
N HIS A 52 11.53 6.26 9.99
CA HIS A 52 10.15 6.31 9.50
C HIS A 52 9.64 4.92 9.14
N THR A 53 8.32 4.75 9.13
CA THR A 53 7.70 3.50 8.68
C THR A 53 7.88 3.34 7.18
N VAL A 54 8.40 2.18 6.76
CA VAL A 54 8.60 1.79 5.36
C VAL A 54 7.63 0.67 5.02
N ASN A 55 6.95 0.80 3.90
CA ASN A 55 6.03 -0.21 3.43
C ASN A 55 6.29 -0.53 1.95
N MET A 56 5.94 -1.75 1.55
CA MET A 56 5.87 -2.15 0.15
C MET A 56 4.50 -2.77 -0.14
N ALA A 57 3.93 -2.43 -1.29
CA ALA A 57 2.63 -2.93 -1.72
C ALA A 57 2.61 -3.22 -3.21
N ILE A 58 1.68 -4.09 -3.61
CA ILE A 58 1.31 -4.37 -5.00
C ILE A 58 -0.11 -3.89 -5.26
N LEU A 59 -0.42 -3.64 -6.53
CA LEU A 59 -1.79 -3.35 -6.95
C LEU A 59 -2.59 -4.65 -7.07
N HIS A 60 -3.80 -4.66 -6.55
CA HIS A 60 -4.74 -5.74 -6.71
C HIS A 60 -6.14 -5.14 -6.86
N ASP A 61 -6.65 -5.20 -8.08
CA ASP A 61 -7.91 -4.56 -8.45
C ASP A 61 -7.85 -3.02 -8.28
N VAL A 62 -8.71 -2.43 -7.48
CA VAL A 62 -8.76 -0.99 -7.18
C VAL A 62 -7.99 -0.62 -5.91
N ASP A 63 -7.40 -1.61 -5.23
CA ASP A 63 -6.69 -1.46 -3.96
C ASP A 63 -5.21 -1.79 -4.10
N ILE A 64 -4.43 -1.33 -3.15
CA ILE A 64 -3.11 -1.88 -2.86
C ILE A 64 -3.21 -2.95 -1.79
N VAL A 65 -2.32 -3.95 -1.88
CA VAL A 65 -2.12 -4.97 -0.84
C VAL A 65 -0.71 -4.83 -0.30
N TYR A 66 -0.59 -4.65 1.01
CA TYR A 66 0.70 -4.58 1.69
C TYR A 66 1.38 -5.94 1.68
N ILE A 67 2.59 -6.02 1.13
CA ILE A 67 3.39 -7.25 1.09
C ILE A 67 4.62 -7.19 2.02
N GLU A 68 5.05 -5.99 2.44
CA GLU A 68 6.10 -5.81 3.43
C GLU A 68 5.86 -4.54 4.24
N ARG A 69 6.25 -4.55 5.53
CA ARG A 69 6.10 -3.42 6.43
C ARG A 69 7.14 -3.45 7.55
N HIS A 70 7.93 -2.40 7.65
CA HIS A 70 8.85 -2.16 8.76
C HIS A 70 8.41 -0.91 9.51
N ARG A 71 8.07 -1.07 10.79
CA ARG A 71 7.67 0.02 11.67
C ARG A 71 8.89 0.64 12.33
N ALA A 72 8.95 1.97 12.35
CA ALA A 72 9.95 2.66 13.15
C ALA A 72 9.76 2.34 14.64
N SER A 73 10.89 2.06 15.34
CA SER A 73 10.88 1.65 16.74
C SER A 73 10.53 2.77 17.73
N ARG A 74 10.30 3.98 17.28
CA ARG A 74 9.95 5.10 18.14
C ARG A 74 8.55 4.90 18.73
N ARG A 75 8.49 4.78 20.05
CA ARG A 75 7.27 4.85 20.87
C ARG A 75 6.68 6.26 20.76
N ASN A 76 5.97 6.57 19.68
CA ASN A 76 5.26 7.83 19.56
C ASN A 76 3.77 7.58 19.61
N GLN A 77 3.13 8.21 20.58
CA GLN A 77 1.69 8.22 20.81
C GLN A 77 0.89 8.88 19.70
N ASP A 78 1.57 9.52 18.73
CA ASP A 78 0.98 10.19 17.55
C ASP A 78 0.96 9.30 16.30
N ALA A 79 1.23 8.00 16.41
CA ALA A 79 1.10 7.09 15.29
C ALA A 79 -0.37 7.00 14.90
N ILE A 80 -0.69 7.35 13.66
CA ILE A 80 -2.01 7.04 13.09
C ILE A 80 -2.13 5.52 13.09
N ASP A 81 -2.92 5.01 14.03
CA ASP A 81 -3.14 3.57 14.17
C ASP A 81 -4.21 3.14 13.15
N LEU A 82 -3.76 2.90 11.93
CA LEU A 82 -4.62 2.30 10.90
C LEU A 82 -4.64 0.76 11.01
N ASP A 83 -4.04 0.20 12.06
CA ASP A 83 -3.90 -1.25 12.27
C ASP A 83 -3.41 -2.00 11.01
N LEU A 84 -2.47 -1.40 10.28
CA LEU A 84 -1.96 -1.95 9.04
C LEU A 84 -0.92 -3.05 9.30
N HIS A 85 -1.06 -4.13 8.55
CA HIS A 85 -0.17 -5.30 8.56
C HIS A 85 0.01 -5.84 7.14
N VAL A 86 0.92 -6.78 6.96
CA VAL A 86 1.06 -7.49 5.68
C VAL A 86 -0.26 -8.19 5.36
N GLY A 87 -0.77 -8.00 4.14
CA GLY A 87 -2.10 -8.43 3.71
C GLY A 87 -3.19 -7.36 3.84
N SER A 88 -2.95 -6.25 4.56
CA SER A 88 -3.90 -5.14 4.62
C SER A 88 -4.13 -4.54 3.23
N ARG A 89 -5.36 -4.09 2.99
CA ARG A 89 -5.79 -3.47 1.74
C ARG A 89 -6.19 -2.03 1.97
N LEU A 90 -5.78 -1.16 1.06
CA LEU A 90 -6.16 0.26 1.06
C LEU A 90 -6.48 0.71 -0.38
N PRO A 91 -7.41 1.66 -0.56
CA PRO A 91 -7.73 2.18 -1.88
C PRO A 91 -6.51 2.79 -2.57
N ALA A 92 -6.29 2.41 -3.84
CA ALA A 92 -5.12 2.89 -4.57
C ALA A 92 -5.16 4.40 -4.84
N TYR A 93 -6.35 4.98 -5.09
CA TYR A 93 -6.48 6.37 -5.52
C TYR A 93 -6.03 7.41 -4.47
N CYS A 94 -6.05 7.08 -3.18
CA CYS A 94 -5.74 8.01 -2.08
C CYS A 94 -4.50 7.60 -1.26
N THR A 95 -3.70 6.68 -1.79
CA THR A 95 -2.43 6.24 -1.17
C THR A 95 -1.24 6.57 -2.06
N SER A 96 -0.07 6.88 -1.48
CA SER A 96 1.14 7.14 -2.26
C SER A 96 1.54 5.94 -3.13
N MET A 97 1.60 4.74 -2.54
CA MET A 97 1.92 3.53 -3.29
C MET A 97 0.90 3.22 -4.38
N GLY A 98 -0.39 3.43 -4.11
CA GLY A 98 -1.44 3.20 -5.11
C GLY A 98 -1.37 4.16 -6.28
N LYS A 99 -1.15 5.46 -6.03
CA LYS A 99 -0.96 6.43 -7.11
C LYS A 99 0.27 6.12 -7.96
N VAL A 100 1.37 5.68 -7.36
CA VAL A 100 2.55 5.22 -8.10
C VAL A 100 2.18 4.03 -9.00
N LEU A 101 1.56 3.00 -8.45
CA LEU A 101 1.20 1.80 -9.22
C LEU A 101 0.24 2.12 -10.37
N LEU A 102 -0.77 2.95 -10.13
CA LEU A 102 -1.71 3.41 -11.16
C LEU A 102 -1.01 4.25 -12.25
N ALA A 103 -0.05 5.09 -11.88
CA ALA A 103 0.67 5.94 -12.84
C ALA A 103 1.50 5.15 -13.85
N PHE A 104 2.05 4.01 -13.43
CA PHE A 104 2.91 3.16 -14.26
C PHE A 104 2.18 1.98 -14.92
N LEU A 105 0.87 1.83 -14.73
CA LEU A 105 0.06 0.89 -15.51
C LEU A 105 0.02 1.29 -17.00
N PRO A 106 -0.09 0.31 -17.91
CA PRO A 106 -0.51 0.56 -19.27
C PRO A 106 -1.84 1.33 -19.32
N ALA A 107 -1.99 2.25 -20.26
CA ALA A 107 -3.14 3.17 -20.29
C ALA A 107 -4.50 2.44 -20.29
N ALA A 108 -4.64 1.36 -21.05
CA ALA A 108 -5.86 0.57 -21.11
C ALA A 108 -6.21 -0.06 -19.74
N GLU A 109 -5.23 -0.71 -19.09
CA GLU A 109 -5.42 -1.33 -17.76
C GLU A 109 -5.73 -0.27 -16.70
N ARG A 110 -5.03 0.87 -16.74
CA ARG A 110 -5.29 1.99 -15.84
C ARG A 110 -6.73 2.48 -15.98
N ASP A 111 -7.21 2.65 -17.21
CA ASP A 111 -8.55 3.12 -17.47
C ASP A 111 -9.64 2.17 -16.99
N GLU A 112 -9.42 0.85 -17.12
CA GLU A 112 -10.30 -0.18 -16.57
C GLU A 112 -10.35 -0.13 -15.04
N VAL A 113 -9.20 0.02 -14.37
CA VAL A 113 -9.14 0.17 -12.91
C VAL A 113 -9.88 1.43 -12.47
N LEU A 114 -9.60 2.57 -13.12
CA LEU A 114 -10.20 3.87 -12.77
C LEU A 114 -11.72 3.91 -12.96
N GLN A 115 -12.30 3.10 -13.86
CA GLN A 115 -13.76 2.97 -14.02
C GLN A 115 -14.44 2.31 -12.82
N ARG A 116 -13.71 1.49 -12.06
CA ARG A 116 -14.23 0.73 -10.91
C ARG A 116 -13.98 1.41 -9.57
N ILE A 117 -13.19 2.50 -9.54
CA ILE A 117 -12.91 3.25 -8.33
C ILE A 117 -14.13 4.05 -7.90
N THR A 118 -14.53 3.89 -6.63
CA THR A 118 -15.44 4.81 -5.95
C THR A 118 -14.60 5.85 -5.20
N PHE A 119 -14.82 7.13 -5.52
CA PHE A 119 -14.05 8.24 -4.97
C PHE A 119 -14.68 8.76 -3.68
N ASP A 120 -14.42 8.11 -2.56
CA ASP A 120 -14.85 8.56 -1.24
C ASP A 120 -13.85 9.54 -0.64
N ARG A 121 -14.33 10.57 0.06
CA ARG A 121 -13.45 11.44 0.85
C ARG A 121 -12.99 10.72 2.11
N ARG A 122 -11.69 10.44 2.21
CA ARG A 122 -11.07 9.73 3.32
C ARG A 122 -10.27 10.66 4.24
N GLY A 123 -9.57 11.61 3.66
CA GLY A 123 -8.81 12.63 4.35
C GLY A 123 -9.17 14.02 3.84
N PRO A 124 -8.62 15.07 4.43
CA PRO A 124 -8.91 16.45 4.05
C PRO A 124 -8.55 16.76 2.59
N ASN A 125 -7.49 16.13 2.08
CA ASN A 125 -6.94 16.41 0.75
C ASN A 125 -7.20 15.27 -0.26
N THR A 126 -8.11 14.34 0.02
CA THR A 126 -8.43 13.24 -0.90
C THR A 126 -8.85 13.78 -2.27
N LEU A 127 -8.24 13.25 -3.33
CA LEU A 127 -8.71 13.48 -4.70
C LEU A 127 -10.03 12.72 -4.90
N THR A 128 -11.12 13.45 -5.16
CA THR A 128 -12.47 12.89 -5.22
C THR A 128 -13.05 12.84 -6.63
N SER A 129 -12.19 12.91 -7.66
CA SER A 129 -12.63 12.77 -9.03
C SER A 129 -11.59 12.08 -9.91
N ARG A 130 -12.06 11.35 -10.93
CA ARG A 130 -11.21 10.69 -11.92
C ARG A 130 -10.29 11.69 -12.64
N THR A 131 -10.80 12.87 -12.99
CA THR A 131 -10.03 13.90 -13.70
C THR A 131 -8.87 14.40 -12.84
N ALA A 132 -9.11 14.70 -11.54
CA ALA A 132 -8.07 15.14 -10.65
C ALA A 132 -7.02 14.04 -10.41
N LEU A 133 -7.45 12.78 -10.27
CA LEU A 133 -6.53 11.66 -10.13
C LEU A 133 -5.69 11.48 -11.40
N LEU A 134 -6.26 11.50 -12.59
CA LEU A 134 -5.50 11.38 -13.85
C LEU A 134 -4.43 12.45 -13.98
N ALA A 135 -4.75 13.71 -13.68
CA ALA A 135 -3.77 14.80 -13.71
C ALA A 135 -2.62 14.56 -12.70
N GLU A 136 -2.93 14.00 -11.53
CA GLU A 136 -1.92 13.61 -10.54
C GLU A 136 -1.06 12.45 -11.04
N LEU A 137 -1.66 11.41 -11.64
CA LEU A 137 -0.93 10.25 -12.15
C LEU A 137 0.06 10.63 -13.26
N GLU A 138 -0.27 11.58 -14.13
CA GLU A 138 0.67 12.09 -15.15
C GLU A 138 1.87 12.82 -14.50
N ARG A 139 1.64 13.60 -13.43
CA ARG A 139 2.74 14.21 -12.66
C ARG A 139 3.62 13.15 -12.00
N VAL A 140 3.01 12.13 -11.37
CA VAL A 140 3.73 11.03 -10.75
C VAL A 140 4.57 10.27 -11.76
N ARG A 141 4.01 9.97 -12.95
CA ARG A 141 4.72 9.27 -14.02
C ARG A 141 5.94 10.06 -14.50
N SER A 142 5.82 11.37 -14.62
CA SER A 142 6.93 12.24 -15.04
C SER A 142 8.01 12.40 -13.98
N ALA A 143 7.60 12.53 -12.71
CA ALA A 143 8.52 12.77 -11.58
C ALA A 143 9.16 11.48 -11.03
N GLY A 144 8.54 10.30 -11.24
CA GLY A 144 8.95 9.03 -10.64
C GLY A 144 8.68 8.94 -9.14
N ILE A 145 8.04 9.93 -8.56
CA ILE A 145 7.78 10.06 -7.12
C ILE A 145 6.41 10.67 -6.89
N VAL A 146 5.75 10.29 -5.82
CA VAL A 146 4.50 10.88 -5.38
C VAL A 146 4.57 11.31 -3.93
N VAL A 147 3.99 12.47 -3.65
CA VAL A 147 3.74 12.97 -2.29
C VAL A 147 2.26 12.79 -1.98
N ASN A 148 1.96 12.15 -0.86
CA ASN A 148 0.61 12.04 -0.31
C ASN A 148 0.53 12.85 0.99
N ASN A 149 -0.28 13.88 0.99
CA ASN A 149 -0.46 14.76 2.13
C ASN A 149 -1.90 14.64 2.66
N GLU A 150 -2.10 13.79 3.64
CA GLU A 150 -3.38 13.65 4.33
C GLU A 150 -4.57 13.28 3.39
N GLU A 151 -4.30 12.50 2.32
CA GLU A 151 -5.36 12.05 1.40
C GLU A 151 -6.11 10.82 1.93
N LEU A 152 -5.41 9.90 2.61
CA LEU A 152 -6.02 8.69 3.17
C LEU A 152 -6.62 8.94 4.55
N ALA A 153 -5.93 9.71 5.39
CA ALA A 153 -6.35 10.03 6.75
C ALA A 153 -5.70 11.34 7.20
N TYR A 154 -6.39 12.07 8.08
CA TYR A 154 -5.85 13.28 8.70
C TYR A 154 -4.53 12.98 9.42
N GLY A 155 -3.55 13.85 9.25
CA GLY A 155 -2.22 13.71 9.85
C GLY A 155 -1.28 12.74 9.15
N LEU A 156 -1.75 11.87 8.24
CA LEU A 156 -0.89 10.92 7.53
C LEU A 156 -0.22 11.57 6.33
N ARG A 157 1.11 11.51 6.30
CA ARG A 157 1.94 11.90 5.17
C ARG A 157 2.76 10.73 4.68
N SER A 158 2.92 10.63 3.39
CA SER A 158 3.81 9.62 2.80
C SER A 158 4.36 10.05 1.46
N VAL A 159 5.53 9.52 1.14
CA VAL A 159 6.18 9.68 -0.16
C VAL A 159 6.38 8.29 -0.74
N GLY A 160 6.05 8.09 -2.01
CA GLY A 160 6.11 6.79 -2.66
C GLY A 160 6.88 6.81 -3.97
N VAL A 161 7.57 5.68 -4.24
CA VAL A 161 8.34 5.44 -5.46
C VAL A 161 8.02 4.07 -6.04
N PRO A 162 8.14 3.87 -7.37
CA PRO A 162 7.92 2.57 -7.99
C PRO A 162 9.12 1.62 -7.79
N VAL A 163 8.83 0.34 -7.70
CA VAL A 163 9.79 -0.74 -7.94
C VAL A 163 9.57 -1.23 -9.37
N MET A 164 10.54 -0.92 -10.23
CA MET A 164 10.40 -1.15 -11.67
C MET A 164 10.96 -2.51 -12.08
N ALA A 165 10.24 -3.21 -12.93
CA ALA A 165 10.78 -4.35 -13.67
C ALA A 165 11.59 -3.88 -14.89
N ALA A 166 12.39 -4.77 -15.46
CA ALA A 166 13.26 -4.47 -16.61
C ALA A 166 12.47 -4.01 -17.87
N ASN A 167 11.19 -4.39 -17.97
CA ASN A 167 10.30 -3.99 -19.07
C ASN A 167 9.65 -2.59 -18.86
N GLY A 168 10.00 -1.87 -17.79
CA GLY A 168 9.48 -0.54 -17.50
C GLY A 168 8.11 -0.49 -16.83
N THR A 169 7.56 -1.63 -16.36
CA THR A 169 6.34 -1.67 -15.54
C THR A 169 6.68 -1.59 -14.05
N ALA A 170 5.83 -0.95 -13.26
CA ALA A 170 5.95 -0.98 -11.81
C ALA A 170 5.32 -2.27 -11.26
N VAL A 171 6.15 -3.15 -10.71
CA VAL A 171 5.73 -4.43 -10.11
C VAL A 171 5.32 -4.30 -8.65
N ALA A 172 5.83 -3.29 -7.97
CA ALA A 172 5.45 -2.91 -6.62
C ALA A 172 5.69 -1.41 -6.42
N ALA A 173 5.28 -0.89 -5.28
CA ALA A 173 5.65 0.46 -4.84
C ALA A 173 6.13 0.40 -3.39
N VAL A 174 7.07 1.29 -3.06
CA VAL A 174 7.59 1.49 -1.70
C VAL A 174 7.20 2.87 -1.24
N ASN A 175 6.95 3.05 0.06
CA ASN A 175 6.76 4.36 0.63
C ASN A 175 7.47 4.53 1.98
N LEU A 176 7.81 5.77 2.27
CA LEU A 176 8.04 6.29 3.63
C LEU A 176 6.75 6.93 4.13
N ALA A 177 6.35 6.61 5.35
CA ALA A 177 5.14 7.15 5.96
C ALA A 177 5.42 7.66 7.38
N ALA A 178 4.88 8.84 7.68
CA ALA A 178 5.00 9.50 8.98
C ALA A 178 3.73 10.28 9.31
N HIS A 179 3.53 10.56 10.60
CA HIS A 179 2.58 11.58 11.03
C HIS A 179 3.14 12.98 10.73
N ARG A 180 2.28 13.93 10.38
CA ARG A 180 2.66 15.30 9.99
C ARG A 180 3.45 16.07 11.05
N THR A 181 3.31 15.68 12.33
CA THR A 181 4.08 16.27 13.44
C THR A 181 5.51 15.75 13.51
N MET A 182 5.82 14.64 12.83
CA MET A 182 7.11 13.95 12.92
C MET A 182 8.04 14.23 11.74
N ALA A 183 7.48 14.53 10.57
CA ALA A 183 8.24 14.83 9.36
C ALA A 183 7.48 15.80 8.46
N SER A 184 8.22 16.71 7.84
CA SER A 184 7.73 17.48 6.71
C SER A 184 7.70 16.60 5.45
N LEU A 185 7.00 17.05 4.41
CA LEU A 185 7.00 16.35 3.13
C LEU A 185 8.39 16.39 2.47
N ASP A 186 9.09 17.51 2.59
CA ASP A 186 10.44 17.68 2.05
C ASP A 186 11.44 16.73 2.73
N ASP A 187 11.33 16.53 4.04
CA ASP A 187 12.14 15.54 4.77
C ASP A 187 11.90 14.11 4.26
N LEU A 188 10.66 13.75 3.97
CA LEU A 188 10.33 12.42 3.43
C LEU A 188 10.85 12.25 2.00
N VAL A 189 10.71 13.29 1.15
CA VAL A 189 11.22 13.29 -0.23
C VAL A 189 12.73 13.13 -0.27
N ALA A 190 13.45 13.81 0.62
CA ALA A 190 14.92 13.75 0.66
C ALA A 190 15.49 12.39 1.12
N ARG A 191 14.65 11.50 1.66
CA ARG A 191 15.07 10.23 2.29
C ARG A 191 14.63 8.97 1.55
N ILE A 192 13.80 9.08 0.50
CA ILE A 192 13.29 7.91 -0.23
C ILE A 192 14.11 7.55 -1.49
#